data_edbe23d7a976bc8411578be955a6605c
#
_entry.id   edbe23d7a976bc8411578be955a6605c
#
_cell.length_a   1.000
_cell.length_b   1.000
_cell.length_c   1.000
_cell.angle_alpha   90.00
_cell.angle_beta   90.00
_cell.angle_gamma   90.00
#
_symmetry.space_group_name_H-M   'P 1'
#
loop_
_entity.id
_entity.type
_entity.pdbx_description
1 polymer ?
#
loop_
_entity_poly.entity_id
_entity_poly.type
_entity_poly.pdbx_seq_one_letter_code
_entity_poly.pdbx_strand_id
1 'polypeptide(L)'
;MSQTVYESRIASLPLIARGKVRDIYAVGEQQMLIVTTDRLSAFDVILPDPIPDKGRVLTAVSGFWFERLAHIVPNHLTGIDPESVVQGEEERAQVRGRAVVVKRLKPLPVEAVVRGYIIGSGWKDYQKTGAVCGIPLPAGLKMAQKLPQPLFTPSTKAEMGAHDENIDFATVEKLLGKALAEQVRDVTLRFYGEASDYALTRGIIIADTKFEFGIDAA
;
A
#
# COMPACT_ATOMS: atom_id res chain seq x y z
N MET A 1 -15.27 21.23 -13.41
CA MET A 1 -14.35 20.80 -12.33
C MET A 1 -14.91 19.52 -11.77
N SER A 2 -14.08 18.52 -11.53
CA SER A 2 -14.53 17.28 -10.89
C SER A 2 -14.94 17.56 -9.44
N GLN A 3 -15.96 16.85 -8.95
CA GLN A 3 -16.40 16.98 -7.56
C GLN A 3 -15.32 16.41 -6.63
N THR A 4 -14.86 17.23 -5.67
CA THR A 4 -13.94 16.77 -4.62
C THR A 4 -14.69 15.86 -3.66
N VAL A 5 -14.13 14.67 -3.36
CA VAL A 5 -14.74 13.69 -2.46
C VAL A 5 -13.91 13.59 -1.17
N TYR A 6 -14.40 14.22 -0.11
CA TYR A 6 -13.83 14.07 1.23
C TYR A 6 -14.27 12.75 1.87
N GLU A 7 -15.57 12.46 1.84
CA GLU A 7 -16.17 11.19 2.24
C GLU A 7 -17.12 10.72 1.15
N SER A 8 -17.07 9.46 0.78
CA SER A 8 -18.05 8.91 -0.13
C SER A 8 -19.34 8.51 0.61
N ARG A 9 -20.45 8.59 -0.10
CA ARG A 9 -21.78 8.21 0.38
C ARG A 9 -22.44 7.33 -0.66
N ILE A 10 -22.16 6.02 -0.56
CA ILE A 10 -22.73 4.99 -1.43
C ILE A 10 -23.81 4.27 -0.65
N ALA A 11 -25.05 4.74 -0.78
CA ALA A 11 -26.19 4.21 -0.02
C ALA A 11 -26.59 2.81 -0.47
N SER A 12 -26.30 2.46 -1.74
CA SER A 12 -26.63 1.16 -2.32
C SER A 12 -25.75 0.00 -1.81
N LEU A 13 -24.63 0.29 -1.11
CA LEU A 13 -23.71 -0.72 -0.62
C LEU A 13 -23.43 -0.56 0.89
N PRO A 14 -23.32 -1.66 1.65
CA PRO A 14 -22.94 -1.59 3.06
C PRO A 14 -21.52 -1.05 3.22
N LEU A 15 -21.34 0.00 4.03
CA LEU A 15 -20.02 0.49 4.43
C LEU A 15 -19.35 -0.51 5.37
N ILE A 16 -18.16 -1.00 5.02
CA ILE A 16 -17.35 -1.90 5.86
C ILE A 16 -16.43 -1.10 6.78
N ALA A 17 -15.72 -0.13 6.21
CA ALA A 17 -14.74 0.66 6.94
C ALA A 17 -14.51 2.02 6.28
N ARG A 18 -14.11 2.99 7.11
CA ARG A 18 -13.62 4.29 6.65
C ARG A 18 -12.22 4.48 7.19
N GLY A 19 -11.23 4.34 6.30
CA GLY A 19 -9.83 4.58 6.63
C GLY A 19 -9.45 6.06 6.53
N LYS A 20 -8.18 6.37 6.75
CA LYS A 20 -7.67 7.74 6.71
C LYS A 20 -7.93 8.43 5.37
N VAL A 21 -7.83 7.69 4.26
CA VAL A 21 -7.93 8.24 2.89
C VAL A 21 -8.76 7.37 1.94
N ARG A 22 -9.37 6.29 2.41
CA ARG A 22 -10.19 5.36 1.62
C ARG A 22 -11.45 4.98 2.37
N ASP A 23 -12.55 4.84 1.63
CA ASP A 23 -13.80 4.29 2.13
C ASP A 23 -14.02 2.93 1.45
N ILE A 24 -14.46 1.93 2.21
CA ILE A 24 -14.55 0.53 1.77
C ILE A 24 -15.97 0.05 1.98
N TYR A 25 -16.58 -0.47 0.90
CA TYR A 25 -17.94 -0.98 0.88
C TYR A 25 -17.97 -2.46 0.50
N ALA A 26 -18.93 -3.21 1.01
CA ALA A 26 -19.15 -4.60 0.61
C ALA A 26 -19.81 -4.67 -0.78
N VAL A 27 -19.30 -5.54 -1.64
CA VAL A 27 -19.92 -5.94 -2.91
C VAL A 27 -20.17 -7.44 -2.83
N GLY A 28 -21.36 -7.83 -2.33
CA GLY A 28 -21.62 -9.20 -1.95
C GLY A 28 -20.71 -9.69 -0.83
N GLU A 29 -20.46 -11.00 -0.77
CA GLU A 29 -19.67 -11.60 0.31
C GLU A 29 -18.16 -11.63 0.02
N GLN A 30 -17.79 -11.73 -1.26
CA GLN A 30 -16.41 -12.04 -1.69
C GLN A 30 -15.66 -10.86 -2.27
N GLN A 31 -16.30 -9.69 -2.42
CA GLN A 31 -15.71 -8.53 -3.05
C GLN A 31 -15.90 -7.27 -2.21
N MET A 32 -15.10 -6.26 -2.50
CA MET A 32 -15.17 -4.93 -1.90
C MET A 32 -15.01 -3.86 -2.96
N LEU A 33 -15.72 -2.75 -2.80
CA LEU A 33 -15.47 -1.51 -3.51
C LEU A 33 -14.58 -0.63 -2.62
N ILE A 34 -13.40 -0.29 -3.10
CA ILE A 34 -12.50 0.64 -2.44
C ILE A 34 -12.56 1.97 -3.15
N VAL A 35 -13.04 3.01 -2.46
CA VAL A 35 -13.10 4.38 -2.97
C VAL A 35 -11.94 5.18 -2.40
N THR A 36 -11.02 5.62 -3.25
CA THR A 36 -9.92 6.50 -2.86
C THR A 36 -10.42 7.94 -2.83
N THR A 37 -10.45 8.52 -1.65
CA THR A 37 -10.94 9.88 -1.44
C THR A 37 -9.84 10.93 -1.68
N ASP A 38 -10.25 12.20 -1.67
CA ASP A 38 -9.33 13.33 -1.81
C ASP A 38 -8.76 13.80 -0.44
N ARG A 39 -9.10 13.08 0.67
CA ARG A 39 -8.50 13.32 1.98
C ARG A 39 -6.99 13.17 1.93
N LEU A 40 -6.29 14.02 2.65
CA LEU A 40 -4.85 13.91 2.92
C LEU A 40 -4.66 13.53 4.38
N SER A 41 -3.78 12.56 4.63
CA SER A 41 -3.33 12.22 5.98
C SER A 41 -1.82 12.40 6.07
N ALA A 42 -1.37 13.09 7.11
CA ALA A 42 0.04 13.26 7.42
C ALA A 42 0.25 13.11 8.93
N PHE A 43 1.28 12.37 9.33
CA PHE A 43 1.57 12.06 10.75
C PHE A 43 0.36 11.51 11.51
N ASP A 44 -0.38 10.61 10.85
CA ASP A 44 -1.63 9.99 11.35
C ASP A 44 -2.81 10.95 11.57
N VAL A 45 -2.67 12.22 11.21
CA VAL A 45 -3.75 13.21 11.25
C VAL A 45 -4.37 13.35 9.86
N ILE A 46 -5.70 13.26 9.79
CA ILE A 46 -6.45 13.59 8.57
C ILE A 46 -6.62 15.10 8.52
N LEU A 47 -6.10 15.72 7.46
CA LEU A 47 -6.21 17.16 7.28
C LEU A 47 -7.63 17.55 6.87
N PRO A 48 -8.12 18.72 7.30
CA PRO A 48 -9.49 19.16 7.04
C PRO A 48 -9.76 19.46 5.56
N ASP A 49 -8.74 19.92 4.83
CA ASP A 49 -8.88 20.33 3.44
C ASP A 49 -8.48 19.19 2.49
N PRO A 50 -9.39 18.72 1.61
CA PRO A 50 -9.08 17.71 0.61
C PRO A 50 -8.27 18.30 -0.54
N ILE A 51 -7.45 17.47 -1.17
CA ILE A 51 -6.74 17.84 -2.40
C ILE A 51 -7.56 17.37 -3.61
N PRO A 52 -8.09 18.28 -4.44
CA PRO A 52 -8.89 17.92 -5.59
C PRO A 52 -8.18 16.91 -6.51
N ASP A 53 -8.92 15.89 -6.97
CA ASP A 53 -8.46 14.81 -7.84
C ASP A 53 -7.35 13.89 -7.29
N LYS A 54 -6.90 14.08 -6.03
CA LYS A 54 -5.89 13.21 -5.42
C LYS A 54 -6.29 11.72 -5.50
N GLY A 55 -7.55 11.41 -5.18
CA GLY A 55 -8.05 10.03 -5.24
C GLY A 55 -7.97 9.44 -6.64
N ARG A 56 -8.27 10.22 -7.68
CA ARG A 56 -8.19 9.77 -9.08
C ARG A 56 -6.75 9.52 -9.52
N VAL A 57 -5.86 10.46 -9.21
CA VAL A 57 -4.43 10.32 -9.55
C VAL A 57 -3.84 9.07 -8.87
N LEU A 58 -4.11 8.87 -7.58
CA LEU A 58 -3.59 7.71 -6.86
C LEU A 58 -4.16 6.39 -7.38
N THR A 59 -5.45 6.35 -7.74
CA THR A 59 -6.05 5.15 -8.33
C THR A 59 -5.45 4.83 -9.70
N ALA A 60 -5.25 5.84 -10.55
CA ALA A 60 -4.61 5.64 -11.85
C ALA A 60 -3.17 5.16 -11.73
N VAL A 61 -2.37 5.75 -10.83
CA VAL A 61 -0.98 5.33 -10.57
C VAL A 61 -0.94 3.91 -10.00
N SER A 62 -1.85 3.57 -9.10
CA SER A 62 -1.98 2.21 -8.55
C SER A 62 -2.31 1.20 -9.64
N GLY A 63 -3.30 1.49 -10.50
CA GLY A 63 -3.67 0.64 -11.63
C GLY A 63 -2.50 0.39 -12.57
N PHE A 64 -1.75 1.44 -12.93
CA PHE A 64 -0.54 1.32 -13.75
C PHE A 64 0.49 0.34 -13.15
N TRP A 65 0.75 0.42 -11.83
CA TRP A 65 1.70 -0.49 -11.18
C TRP A 65 1.17 -1.91 -11.09
N PHE A 66 -0.11 -2.12 -10.80
CA PHE A 66 -0.73 -3.46 -10.80
C PHE A 66 -0.66 -4.13 -12.16
N GLU A 67 -0.94 -3.41 -13.24
CA GLU A 67 -0.83 -3.92 -14.60
C GLU A 67 0.62 -4.26 -14.95
N ARG A 68 1.54 -3.33 -14.69
CA ARG A 68 2.95 -3.49 -15.06
C ARG A 68 3.64 -4.65 -14.34
N LEU A 69 3.27 -4.91 -13.09
CA LEU A 69 3.89 -5.92 -12.23
C LEU A 69 3.04 -7.20 -12.08
N ALA A 70 1.97 -7.34 -12.86
CA ALA A 70 1.03 -8.47 -12.78
C ALA A 70 1.69 -9.84 -13.02
N HIS A 71 2.81 -9.88 -13.73
CA HIS A 71 3.57 -11.11 -14.02
C HIS A 71 4.37 -11.65 -12.82
N ILE A 72 4.47 -10.90 -11.73
CA ILE A 72 5.24 -11.31 -10.54
C ILE A 72 4.37 -12.15 -9.60
N VAL A 73 3.17 -11.68 -9.29
CA VAL A 73 2.19 -12.37 -8.44
C VAL A 73 0.78 -11.89 -8.79
N PRO A 74 -0.25 -12.75 -8.66
CA PRO A 74 -1.63 -12.31 -8.81
C PRO A 74 -1.97 -11.18 -7.86
N ASN A 75 -2.85 -10.28 -8.29
CA ASN A 75 -3.33 -9.18 -7.44
C ASN A 75 -4.84 -9.34 -7.14
N HIS A 76 -5.37 -8.44 -6.32
CA HIS A 76 -6.75 -8.47 -5.86
C HIS A 76 -7.76 -7.82 -6.81
N LEU A 77 -7.32 -7.15 -7.88
CA LEU A 77 -8.24 -6.47 -8.81
C LEU A 77 -9.12 -7.49 -9.53
N THR A 78 -10.40 -7.19 -9.65
CA THR A 78 -11.38 -8.05 -10.34
C THR A 78 -11.61 -7.68 -11.80
N GLY A 79 -11.24 -6.46 -12.20
CA GLY A 79 -11.58 -5.89 -13.50
C GLY A 79 -13.05 -5.43 -13.63
N ILE A 80 -13.86 -5.58 -12.59
CA ILE A 80 -15.26 -5.12 -12.59
C ILE A 80 -15.28 -3.59 -12.56
N ASP A 81 -16.11 -2.98 -13.43
CA ASP A 81 -16.31 -1.55 -13.44
C ASP A 81 -16.99 -1.09 -12.14
N PRO A 82 -16.36 -0.18 -11.36
CA PRO A 82 -16.94 0.34 -10.13
C PRO A 82 -18.32 1.01 -10.33
N GLU A 83 -18.59 1.62 -11.50
CA GLU A 83 -19.89 2.24 -11.78
C GLU A 83 -21.01 1.21 -11.94
N SER A 84 -20.67 -0.06 -12.25
CA SER A 84 -21.67 -1.13 -12.43
C SER A 84 -22.17 -1.71 -11.10
N VAL A 85 -21.48 -1.50 -10.00
CA VAL A 85 -21.84 -2.06 -8.68
C VAL A 85 -22.56 -1.07 -7.77
N VAL A 86 -22.73 0.19 -8.20
CA VAL A 86 -23.42 1.25 -7.47
C VAL A 86 -24.68 1.70 -8.21
N GLN A 87 -25.57 2.45 -7.54
CA GLN A 87 -26.85 2.86 -8.10
C GLN A 87 -26.95 4.37 -8.32
N GLY A 88 -27.61 4.76 -9.41
CA GLY A 88 -27.86 6.16 -9.73
C GLY A 88 -26.59 6.93 -10.13
N GLU A 89 -26.78 8.10 -10.74
CA GLU A 89 -25.67 8.92 -11.25
C GLU A 89 -24.86 9.60 -10.12
N GLU A 90 -25.51 9.90 -9.00
CA GLU A 90 -24.83 10.52 -7.86
C GLU A 90 -23.75 9.60 -7.27
N GLU A 91 -24.05 8.30 -7.10
CA GLU A 91 -23.05 7.33 -6.61
C GLU A 91 -21.99 7.04 -7.67
N ARG A 92 -22.39 6.90 -8.95
CA ARG A 92 -21.43 6.72 -10.06
C ARG A 92 -20.42 7.87 -10.15
N ALA A 93 -20.88 9.11 -10.01
CA ALA A 93 -19.99 10.27 -10.00
C ALA A 93 -18.95 10.23 -8.89
N GLN A 94 -19.28 9.66 -7.73
CA GLN A 94 -18.37 9.52 -6.59
C GLN A 94 -17.30 8.42 -6.80
N VAL A 95 -17.59 7.37 -7.56
CA VAL A 95 -16.66 6.25 -7.78
C VAL A 95 -15.84 6.40 -9.07
N ARG A 96 -16.33 7.20 -10.00
CA ARG A 96 -15.72 7.38 -11.34
C ARG A 96 -14.27 7.79 -11.28
N GLY A 97 -13.38 6.90 -11.79
CA GLY A 97 -11.93 7.12 -11.89
C GLY A 97 -11.18 7.12 -10.56
N ARG A 98 -11.83 6.83 -9.42
CA ARG A 98 -11.19 6.80 -8.10
C ARG A 98 -11.50 5.57 -7.26
N ALA A 99 -12.19 4.59 -7.82
CA ALA A 99 -12.54 3.37 -7.12
C ALA A 99 -12.10 2.13 -7.90
N VAL A 100 -11.98 1.03 -7.19
CA VAL A 100 -11.72 -0.30 -7.75
C VAL A 100 -12.57 -1.34 -7.02
N VAL A 101 -13.04 -2.35 -7.76
CA VAL A 101 -13.67 -3.54 -7.17
C VAL A 101 -12.58 -4.60 -7.01
N VAL A 102 -12.42 -5.11 -5.80
CA VAL A 102 -11.35 -6.04 -5.44
C VAL A 102 -11.91 -7.28 -4.76
N LYS A 103 -11.16 -8.38 -4.82
CA LYS A 103 -11.41 -9.58 -4.00
C LYS A 103 -11.26 -9.25 -2.52
N ARG A 104 -12.11 -9.85 -1.69
CA ARG A 104 -11.98 -9.80 -0.24
C ARG A 104 -11.04 -10.89 0.23
N LEU A 105 -9.78 -10.51 0.45
CA LEU A 105 -8.73 -11.41 0.89
C LEU A 105 -8.52 -11.32 2.41
N LYS A 106 -7.98 -12.40 3.00
CA LYS A 106 -7.50 -12.36 4.39
C LYS A 106 -6.14 -11.66 4.41
N PRO A 107 -6.01 -10.45 5.00
CA PRO A 107 -4.75 -9.73 5.00
C PRO A 107 -3.71 -10.43 5.87
N LEU A 108 -2.45 -10.38 5.47
CA LEU A 108 -1.32 -10.78 6.30
C LEU A 108 -1.08 -9.76 7.41
N PRO A 109 -0.66 -10.18 8.62
CA PRO A 109 -0.44 -9.28 9.76
C PRO A 109 0.90 -8.53 9.70
N VAL A 110 1.51 -8.43 8.53
CA VAL A 110 2.77 -7.74 8.30
C VAL A 110 2.65 -6.77 7.13
N GLU A 111 3.34 -5.66 7.20
CA GLU A 111 3.57 -4.76 6.09
C GLU A 111 4.94 -5.08 5.47
N ALA A 112 4.93 -5.36 4.19
CA ALA A 112 6.13 -5.72 3.44
C ALA A 112 6.77 -4.46 2.87
N VAL A 113 7.87 -4.03 3.50
CA VAL A 113 8.61 -2.82 3.12
C VAL A 113 9.93 -3.18 2.50
N VAL A 114 10.29 -2.55 1.40
CA VAL A 114 11.65 -2.59 0.82
C VAL A 114 12.22 -1.19 0.79
N ARG A 115 13.47 -1.05 1.21
CA ARG A 115 14.22 0.20 1.17
C ARG A 115 15.42 0.08 0.25
N GLY A 116 15.51 0.93 -0.75
CA GLY A 116 16.71 1.10 -1.55
C GLY A 116 17.57 2.28 -1.10
N TYR A 117 17.01 3.13 -0.22
CA TYR A 117 17.67 4.30 0.37
C TYR A 117 17.39 4.34 1.87
N ILE A 118 18.35 4.83 2.65
CA ILE A 118 18.24 4.90 4.10
C ILE A 118 17.52 6.18 4.54
N ILE A 119 16.19 6.07 4.78
CA ILE A 119 15.33 7.20 5.13
C ILE A 119 14.25 6.78 6.16
N GLY A 120 13.51 7.74 6.70
CA GLY A 120 12.34 7.51 7.56
C GLY A 120 12.68 6.73 8.85
N SER A 121 11.86 5.73 9.19
CA SER A 121 12.09 4.88 10.37
C SER A 121 13.38 4.09 10.25
N GLY A 122 13.74 3.62 9.05
CA GLY A 122 15.01 2.91 8.83
C GLY A 122 16.23 3.77 9.13
N TRP A 123 16.19 5.07 8.83
CA TRP A 123 17.27 5.98 9.21
C TRP A 123 17.37 6.15 10.74
N LYS A 124 16.24 6.27 11.43
CA LYS A 124 16.21 6.35 12.89
C LYS A 124 16.78 5.10 13.56
N ASP A 125 16.43 3.92 13.06
CA ASP A 125 16.98 2.64 13.55
C ASP A 125 18.49 2.56 13.33
N TYR A 126 18.93 2.90 12.12
CA TYR A 126 20.36 2.91 11.78
C TYR A 126 21.16 3.86 12.68
N GLN A 127 20.67 5.06 12.92
CA GLN A 127 21.35 6.01 13.84
C GLN A 127 21.48 5.46 15.26
N LYS A 128 20.49 4.69 15.71
CA LYS A 128 20.44 4.14 17.07
C LYS A 128 21.27 2.86 17.23
N THR A 129 21.28 2.00 16.23
CA THR A 129 21.79 0.64 16.37
C THR A 129 22.85 0.24 15.33
N GLY A 130 23.05 1.03 14.27
CA GLY A 130 23.88 0.64 13.12
C GLY A 130 23.21 -0.40 12.21
N ALA A 131 21.92 -0.72 12.44
CA ALA A 131 21.18 -1.75 11.73
C ALA A 131 19.76 -1.29 11.40
N VAL A 132 19.08 -1.98 10.48
CA VAL A 132 17.64 -1.81 10.20
C VAL A 132 17.00 -3.19 10.20
N CYS A 133 15.94 -3.41 10.97
CA CYS A 133 15.27 -4.71 11.11
C CYS A 133 16.26 -5.87 11.42
N GLY A 134 17.26 -5.61 12.24
CA GLY A 134 18.30 -6.60 12.57
C GLY A 134 19.39 -6.79 11.51
N ILE A 135 19.32 -6.11 10.36
CA ILE A 135 20.31 -6.18 9.29
C ILE A 135 21.40 -5.13 9.54
N PRO A 136 22.67 -5.53 9.85
CA PRO A 136 23.75 -4.58 10.03
C PRO A 136 24.07 -3.83 8.75
N LEU A 137 24.34 -2.53 8.85
CA LEU A 137 24.70 -1.70 7.72
C LEU A 137 26.11 -1.11 7.88
N PRO A 138 26.78 -0.75 6.77
CA PRO A 138 28.06 -0.07 6.83
C PRO A 138 28.02 1.19 7.68
N ALA A 139 29.09 1.46 8.43
CA ALA A 139 29.20 2.69 9.19
C ALA A 139 29.35 3.93 8.26
N GLY A 140 28.88 5.08 8.73
CA GLY A 140 29.06 6.35 8.03
C GLY A 140 28.06 6.62 6.90
N LEU A 141 26.97 5.85 6.78
CA LEU A 141 25.88 6.18 5.85
C LEU A 141 25.26 7.54 6.22
N LYS A 142 24.90 8.29 5.20
CA LYS A 142 24.16 9.57 5.32
C LYS A 142 22.68 9.36 5.09
N MET A 143 21.86 10.22 5.67
CA MET A 143 20.40 10.22 5.39
C MET A 143 20.14 10.34 3.89
N ALA A 144 19.17 9.59 3.40
CA ALA A 144 18.82 9.45 1.99
C ALA A 144 19.92 8.85 1.09
N GLN A 145 20.99 8.29 1.65
CA GLN A 145 21.99 7.59 0.86
C GLN A 145 21.40 6.30 0.27
N LYS A 146 21.75 6.02 -0.99
CA LYS A 146 21.43 4.74 -1.64
C LYS A 146 22.15 3.61 -0.92
N LEU A 147 21.40 2.56 -0.61
CA LEU A 147 21.94 1.34 0.00
C LEU A 147 22.69 0.51 -1.04
N PRO A 148 23.71 -0.29 -0.62
CA PRO A 148 24.44 -1.18 -1.53
C PRO A 148 23.53 -2.16 -2.28
N GLN A 149 22.45 -2.60 -1.61
CA GLN A 149 21.39 -3.43 -2.16
C GLN A 149 20.06 -3.07 -1.49
N PRO A 150 18.92 -3.27 -2.17
CA PRO A 150 17.62 -3.12 -1.53
C PRO A 150 17.47 -4.08 -0.34
N LEU A 151 16.85 -3.60 0.72
CA LEU A 151 16.63 -4.38 1.95
C LEU A 151 15.16 -4.60 2.19
N PHE A 152 14.78 -5.84 2.51
CA PHE A 152 13.46 -6.14 3.05
C PHE A 152 13.42 -5.77 4.53
N THR A 153 12.62 -4.77 4.86
CA THR A 153 12.55 -4.15 6.20
C THR A 153 11.10 -4.09 6.67
N PRO A 154 10.51 -5.26 7.00
CA PRO A 154 9.09 -5.37 7.33
C PRO A 154 8.72 -4.63 8.62
N SER A 155 7.44 -4.33 8.77
CA SER A 155 6.84 -3.82 10.00
C SER A 155 5.61 -4.63 10.40
N THR A 156 5.25 -4.55 11.67
CA THR A 156 3.94 -5.03 12.10
C THR A 156 2.85 -4.14 11.52
N LYS A 157 1.67 -4.72 11.29
CA LYS A 157 0.48 -3.95 10.98
C LYS A 157 -0.17 -3.53 12.31
N ALA A 158 0.08 -2.29 12.71
CA ALA A 158 -0.47 -1.77 13.97
C ALA A 158 -1.99 -1.63 13.90
N GLU A 159 -2.66 -1.76 15.04
CA GLU A 159 -4.06 -1.39 15.19
C GLU A 159 -4.24 0.12 15.03
N MET A 160 -5.45 0.56 14.68
CA MET A 160 -5.74 1.99 14.52
C MET A 160 -5.36 2.79 15.77
N GLY A 161 -4.44 3.74 15.60
CA GLY A 161 -3.93 4.60 16.69
C GLY A 161 -2.57 4.19 17.25
N ALA A 162 -2.02 3.05 16.86
CA ALA A 162 -0.64 2.66 17.11
C ALA A 162 0.25 2.88 15.89
N HIS A 163 1.56 3.00 16.08
CA HIS A 163 2.52 3.11 15.00
C HIS A 163 3.04 1.73 14.60
N ASP A 164 3.26 1.54 13.28
CA ASP A 164 3.91 0.36 12.75
C ASP A 164 5.35 0.28 13.29
N GLU A 165 5.72 -0.88 13.84
CA GLU A 165 7.05 -1.12 14.36
C GLU A 165 7.87 -1.97 13.39
N ASN A 166 9.10 -1.54 13.09
CA ASN A 166 10.02 -2.34 12.31
C ASN A 166 10.33 -3.66 13.05
N ILE A 167 10.23 -4.78 12.34
CA ILE A 167 10.51 -6.12 12.86
C ILE A 167 11.60 -6.82 12.04
N ASP A 168 12.28 -7.78 12.64
CA ASP A 168 13.24 -8.60 11.91
C ASP A 168 12.55 -9.73 11.11
N PHE A 169 13.31 -10.34 10.20
CA PHE A 169 12.77 -11.41 9.36
C PHE A 169 12.37 -12.66 10.16
N ALA A 170 13.09 -12.97 11.25
CA ALA A 170 12.74 -14.09 12.11
C ALA A 170 11.37 -13.92 12.78
N THR A 171 10.98 -12.69 13.08
CA THR A 171 9.64 -12.36 13.56
C THR A 171 8.59 -12.57 12.46
N VAL A 172 8.89 -12.19 11.21
CA VAL A 172 7.97 -12.48 10.07
C VAL A 172 7.78 -13.98 9.89
N GLU A 173 8.87 -14.78 9.99
CA GLU A 173 8.77 -16.26 9.92
C GLU A 173 7.91 -16.85 11.05
N LYS A 174 7.96 -16.30 12.25
CA LYS A 174 7.09 -16.73 13.37
C LYS A 174 5.62 -16.41 13.10
N LEU A 175 5.33 -15.26 12.46
CA LEU A 175 3.96 -14.82 12.17
C LEU A 175 3.33 -15.56 10.98
N LEU A 176 4.10 -15.82 9.93
CA LEU A 176 3.59 -16.32 8.65
C LEU A 176 3.96 -17.80 8.39
N GLY A 177 4.92 -18.33 9.09
CA GLY A 177 5.62 -19.56 8.71
C GLY A 177 6.71 -19.28 7.67
N LYS A 178 7.79 -20.10 7.67
CA LYS A 178 8.99 -19.88 6.87
C LYS A 178 8.71 -19.72 5.37
N ALA A 179 7.96 -20.64 4.77
CA ALA A 179 7.72 -20.66 3.32
C ALA A 179 7.00 -19.38 2.84
N LEU A 180 5.95 -18.95 3.56
CA LEU A 180 5.20 -17.74 3.19
C LEU A 180 6.01 -16.46 3.46
N ALA A 181 6.79 -16.43 4.54
CA ALA A 181 7.69 -15.30 4.85
C ALA A 181 8.74 -15.10 3.75
N GLU A 182 9.38 -16.20 3.29
CA GLU A 182 10.33 -16.16 2.18
C GLU A 182 9.68 -15.70 0.89
N GLN A 183 8.49 -16.21 0.56
CA GLN A 183 7.74 -15.79 -0.62
C GLN A 183 7.39 -14.31 -0.59
N VAL A 184 6.88 -13.80 0.54
CA VAL A 184 6.57 -12.37 0.72
C VAL A 184 7.81 -11.51 0.54
N ARG A 185 8.93 -11.87 1.16
CA ARG A 185 10.20 -11.16 1.00
C ARG A 185 10.65 -11.11 -0.47
N ASP A 186 10.68 -12.25 -1.12
CA ASP A 186 11.25 -12.38 -2.47
C ASP A 186 10.39 -11.66 -3.51
N VAL A 187 9.05 -11.78 -3.40
CA VAL A 187 8.10 -11.03 -4.24
C VAL A 187 8.24 -9.52 -4.02
N THR A 188 8.37 -9.09 -2.76
CA THR A 188 8.50 -7.66 -2.44
C THR A 188 9.79 -7.05 -2.97
N LEU A 189 10.92 -7.78 -2.83
CA LEU A 189 12.20 -7.36 -3.39
C LEU A 189 12.16 -7.28 -4.91
N ARG A 190 11.50 -8.24 -5.57
CA ARG A 190 11.32 -8.24 -7.01
C ARG A 190 10.44 -7.08 -7.47
N PHE A 191 9.33 -6.81 -6.78
CA PHE A 191 8.49 -5.63 -7.05
C PHE A 191 9.30 -4.33 -6.99
N TYR A 192 10.06 -4.15 -5.91
CA TYR A 192 10.88 -2.97 -5.75
C TYR A 192 11.92 -2.84 -6.87
N GLY A 193 12.63 -3.91 -7.19
CA GLY A 193 13.68 -3.90 -8.23
C GLY A 193 13.11 -3.47 -9.58
N GLU A 194 12.10 -4.16 -10.08
CA GLU A 194 11.50 -3.86 -11.39
C GLU A 194 10.83 -2.47 -11.44
N ALA A 195 10.19 -2.04 -10.33
CA ALA A 195 9.57 -0.73 -10.26
C ALA A 195 10.60 0.40 -10.19
N SER A 196 11.66 0.25 -9.37
CA SER A 196 12.70 1.27 -9.22
C SER A 196 13.50 1.46 -10.50
N ASP A 197 13.83 0.38 -11.20
CA ASP A 197 14.53 0.44 -12.48
C ASP A 197 13.70 1.18 -13.53
N TYR A 198 12.41 0.85 -13.63
CA TYR A 198 11.52 1.57 -14.54
C TYR A 198 11.37 3.06 -14.17
N ALA A 199 11.11 3.37 -12.90
CA ALA A 199 10.95 4.73 -12.43
C ALA A 199 12.20 5.59 -12.71
N LEU A 200 13.38 5.00 -12.55
CA LEU A 200 14.65 5.65 -12.83
C LEU A 200 14.77 6.07 -14.31
N THR A 201 14.25 5.28 -15.26
CA THR A 201 14.20 5.66 -16.69
C THR A 201 13.31 6.90 -16.94
N ARG A 202 12.48 7.27 -15.98
CA ARG A 202 11.60 8.44 -15.99
C ARG A 202 12.10 9.58 -15.10
N GLY A 203 13.33 9.47 -14.57
CA GLY A 203 13.92 10.46 -13.68
C GLY A 203 13.35 10.45 -12.26
N ILE A 204 12.65 9.36 -11.86
CA ILE A 204 12.03 9.23 -10.54
C ILE A 204 12.81 8.21 -9.72
N ILE A 205 13.21 8.59 -8.50
CA ILE A 205 13.82 7.71 -7.52
C ILE A 205 12.73 7.17 -6.60
N ILE A 206 12.55 5.84 -6.55
CA ILE A 206 11.75 5.19 -5.53
C ILE A 206 12.67 4.86 -4.36
N ALA A 207 12.54 5.60 -3.27
CA ALA A 207 13.41 5.42 -2.11
C ALA A 207 13.05 4.18 -1.30
N ASP A 208 11.76 3.95 -1.09
CA ASP A 208 11.18 2.77 -0.44
C ASP A 208 9.78 2.50 -0.99
N THR A 209 9.26 1.33 -0.66
CA THR A 209 7.89 0.94 -0.99
C THR A 209 7.29 0.15 0.16
N LYS A 210 5.96 0.19 0.27
CA LYS A 210 5.20 -0.60 1.24
C LYS A 210 4.08 -1.34 0.53
N PHE A 211 4.03 -2.66 0.73
CA PHE A 211 3.02 -3.54 0.18
C PHE A 211 2.25 -4.24 1.28
N GLU A 212 1.00 -4.50 1.01
CA GLU A 212 0.15 -5.38 1.80
C GLU A 212 -0.22 -6.60 0.95
N PHE A 213 -0.15 -7.78 1.54
CA PHE A 213 -0.54 -9.03 0.92
C PHE A 213 -1.75 -9.63 1.61
N GLY A 214 -2.50 -10.42 0.87
CA GLY A 214 -3.62 -11.19 1.40
C GLY A 214 -3.61 -12.61 0.82
N ILE A 215 -4.24 -13.52 1.54
CA ILE A 215 -4.42 -14.90 1.11
C ILE A 215 -5.81 -15.03 0.49
N ASP A 216 -5.88 -15.57 -0.73
CA ASP A 216 -7.13 -16.03 -1.34
C ASP A 216 -7.56 -17.30 -0.62
N ALA A 217 -8.83 -17.38 -0.23
CA ALA A 217 -9.39 -18.55 0.47
C ALA A 217 -9.76 -19.70 -0.48
N ALA A 218 -9.44 -19.54 -1.78
CA ALA A 218 -9.73 -20.56 -2.80
C ALA A 218 -8.61 -21.60 -2.89
#